data_014d67cda938e0847456e9c356f187c9
#
_entry.id   014d67cda938e0847456e9c356f187c9
#
_cell.length_a   1.000
_cell.length_b   1.000
_cell.length_c   1.000
_cell.angle_alpha   90.00
_cell.angle_beta   90.00
_cell.angle_gamma   90.00
#
_symmetry.space_group_name_H-M   'P 1'
#
loop_
_entity.id
_entity.type
_entity.pdbx_description
1 polymer ?
#
loop_
_entity_poly.entity_id
_entity_poly.type
_entity_poly.pdbx_seq_one_letter_code
_entity_poly.pdbx_strand_id
1 'polypeptide(L)'
;PIGITLYVTLFIIKISSKILPKELNPNSYLPIDIPGIEIIIAFLLITIIGWLSVSFLGKKIIDLLNVILKKIPILRTIYSAVGQMTESFTNNKGNQKKRVVLVEYPRKGSWAVGFATKDNRGEITRKTKEKLVNVFVPTTPNPTSGFLLMFKKSEIIYLDMSFEQASKFIVSAGTSNPSKLN
;
A
#
# COMPACT_ATOMS: atom_id res chain seq x y z
N PRO A 1 26.31 -4.64 -8.75
CA PRO A 1 25.27 -3.65 -8.46
C PRO A 1 25.04 -2.71 -9.66
N ILE A 2 26.10 -2.08 -10.21
CA ILE A 2 26.01 -1.07 -11.30
C ILE A 2 25.29 -1.62 -12.54
N GLY A 3 25.62 -2.84 -12.99
CA GLY A 3 24.98 -3.46 -14.16
C GLY A 3 23.49 -3.72 -13.97
N ILE A 4 23.08 -4.13 -12.76
CA ILE A 4 21.66 -4.34 -12.43
C ILE A 4 20.93 -3.00 -12.40
N THR A 5 21.52 -1.99 -11.80
CA THR A 5 20.94 -0.64 -11.74
C THR A 5 20.75 -0.07 -13.15
N LEU A 6 21.77 -0.19 -14.00
CA LEU A 6 21.71 0.26 -15.40
C LEU A 6 20.62 -0.49 -16.17
N TYR A 7 20.57 -1.82 -16.02
CA TYR A 7 19.53 -2.64 -16.66
C TYR A 7 18.12 -2.26 -16.22
N VAL A 8 17.90 -2.11 -14.90
CA VAL A 8 16.59 -1.71 -14.36
C VAL A 8 16.21 -0.31 -14.84
N THR A 9 17.16 0.63 -14.88
CA THR A 9 16.91 1.99 -15.38
C THR A 9 16.48 1.97 -16.84
N LEU A 10 17.22 1.27 -17.70
CA LEU A 10 16.88 1.13 -19.13
C LEU A 10 15.54 0.40 -19.34
N PHE A 11 15.25 -0.59 -18.51
CA PHE A 11 13.99 -1.31 -18.53
C PHE A 11 12.80 -0.41 -18.15
N ILE A 12 12.96 0.43 -17.11
CA ILE A 12 11.95 1.41 -16.72
C ILE A 12 11.71 2.43 -17.84
N ILE A 13 12.77 2.96 -18.44
CA ILE A 13 12.68 3.89 -19.59
C ILE A 13 11.90 3.23 -20.74
N LYS A 14 12.23 1.99 -21.08
CA LYS A 14 11.58 1.24 -22.18
C LYS A 14 10.09 0.93 -21.89
N ILE A 15 9.72 0.70 -20.63
CA ILE A 15 8.32 0.52 -20.27
C ILE A 15 7.58 1.86 -20.31
N SER A 16 8.19 2.92 -19.80
CA SER A 16 7.59 4.26 -19.75
C SER A 16 7.20 4.78 -21.14
N SER A 17 8.03 4.52 -22.16
CA SER A 17 7.71 4.90 -23.53
C SER A 17 6.50 4.17 -24.14
N LYS A 18 6.07 3.05 -23.52
CA LYS A 18 4.87 2.32 -23.94
C LYS A 18 3.60 2.70 -23.17
N ILE A 19 3.75 3.40 -22.05
CA ILE A 19 2.60 3.79 -21.19
C ILE A 19 1.88 5.02 -21.76
N LEU A 20 2.62 5.92 -22.40
CA LEU A 20 2.03 7.10 -23.03
C LEU A 20 1.41 6.74 -24.39
N PRO A 21 0.13 7.10 -24.62
CA PRO A 21 -0.46 7.05 -25.94
C PRO A 21 0.42 7.78 -26.96
N LYS A 22 0.45 7.32 -28.21
CA LYS A 22 1.29 7.92 -29.25
C LYS A 22 1.03 9.41 -29.44
N GLU A 23 -0.20 9.84 -29.21
CA GLU A 23 -0.66 11.22 -29.29
C GLU A 23 -0.07 12.14 -28.21
N LEU A 24 0.36 11.56 -27.09
CA LEU A 24 0.99 12.27 -25.97
C LEU A 24 2.51 12.06 -25.91
N ASN A 25 3.04 11.23 -26.79
CA ASN A 25 4.48 10.96 -26.83
C ASN A 25 5.18 11.97 -27.75
N PRO A 26 6.03 12.87 -27.20
CA PRO A 26 6.73 13.88 -28.00
C PRO A 26 7.67 13.27 -29.05
N ASN A 27 8.24 12.10 -28.76
CA ASN A 27 9.12 11.41 -29.73
C ASN A 27 8.37 11.02 -31.02
N SER A 28 7.02 10.99 -31.00
CA SER A 28 6.21 10.78 -32.20
C SER A 28 6.19 11.99 -33.15
N TYR A 29 6.54 13.18 -32.64
CA TYR A 29 6.47 14.45 -33.37
C TYR A 29 7.84 15.10 -33.55
N LEU A 30 8.87 14.65 -32.84
CA LEU A 30 10.22 15.19 -32.92
C LEU A 30 11.06 14.39 -33.91
N PRO A 31 11.94 15.06 -34.68
CA PRO A 31 12.86 14.41 -35.61
C PRO A 31 14.01 13.65 -34.91
N ILE A 32 14.14 13.79 -33.60
CA ILE A 32 15.18 13.19 -32.76
C ILE A 32 14.49 12.50 -31.57
N ASP A 33 14.80 11.22 -31.37
CA ASP A 33 14.37 10.50 -30.19
C ASP A 33 15.15 10.95 -28.96
N ILE A 34 14.45 11.53 -27.99
CA ILE A 34 15.03 11.93 -26.70
C ILE A 34 14.64 10.86 -25.66
N PRO A 35 15.57 9.95 -25.31
CA PRO A 35 15.26 8.89 -24.35
C PRO A 35 14.93 9.46 -22.98
N GLY A 36 13.78 9.07 -22.42
CA GLY A 36 13.34 9.48 -21.09
C GLY A 36 12.46 10.73 -21.03
N ILE A 37 12.19 11.42 -22.15
CA ILE A 37 11.26 12.55 -22.19
C ILE A 37 9.85 12.13 -21.77
N GLU A 38 9.46 10.89 -22.05
CA GLU A 38 8.18 10.32 -21.66
C GLU A 38 8.01 10.28 -20.13
N ILE A 39 9.08 10.05 -19.40
CA ILE A 39 9.07 10.04 -17.92
C ILE A 39 8.78 11.44 -17.39
N ILE A 40 9.41 12.46 -17.98
CA ILE A 40 9.20 13.85 -17.59
C ILE A 40 7.75 14.25 -17.84
N ILE A 41 7.20 13.88 -18.99
CA ILE A 41 5.81 14.20 -19.33
C ILE A 41 4.83 13.41 -18.47
N ALA A 42 5.08 12.12 -18.22
CA ALA A 42 4.27 11.34 -17.29
C ALA A 42 4.28 11.98 -15.90
N PHE A 43 5.42 12.44 -15.41
CA PHE A 43 5.55 13.14 -14.14
C PHE A 43 4.75 14.45 -14.12
N LEU A 44 4.86 15.26 -15.18
CA LEU A 44 4.09 16.51 -15.31
C LEU A 44 2.58 16.23 -15.35
N LEU A 45 2.14 15.23 -16.12
CA LEU A 45 0.73 14.85 -16.18
C LEU A 45 0.19 14.39 -14.83
N ILE A 46 0.93 13.55 -14.11
CA ILE A 46 0.57 13.10 -12.76
C ILE A 46 0.49 14.29 -11.80
N THR A 47 1.45 15.22 -11.90
CA THR A 47 1.47 16.43 -11.07
C THR A 47 0.25 17.33 -11.36
N ILE A 48 -0.08 17.52 -12.63
CA ILE A 48 -1.26 18.32 -13.03
C ILE A 48 -2.55 17.64 -12.56
N ILE A 49 -2.68 16.32 -12.76
CA ILE A 49 -3.84 15.55 -12.28
C ILE A 49 -3.94 15.61 -10.75
N GLY A 50 -2.82 15.48 -10.05
CA GLY A 50 -2.77 15.61 -8.59
C GLY A 50 -3.19 17.00 -8.11
N TRP A 51 -2.69 18.05 -8.76
CA TRP A 51 -3.08 19.44 -8.45
C TRP A 51 -4.57 19.71 -8.75
N LEU A 52 -5.06 19.25 -9.91
CA LEU A 52 -6.49 19.34 -10.25
C LEU A 52 -7.36 18.58 -9.24
N SER A 53 -6.93 17.42 -8.77
CA SER A 53 -7.70 16.60 -7.82
C SER A 53 -7.89 17.28 -6.46
N VAL A 54 -6.98 18.15 -6.05
CA VAL A 54 -7.09 18.94 -4.81
C VAL A 54 -7.98 20.17 -5.00
N SER A 55 -8.18 20.62 -6.25
CA SER A 55 -9.00 21.78 -6.58
C SER A 55 -10.50 21.49 -6.36
N PHE A 56 -11.30 22.56 -6.22
CA PHE A 56 -12.75 22.44 -6.09
C PHE A 56 -13.40 21.70 -7.28
N LEU A 57 -12.92 21.97 -8.50
CA LEU A 57 -13.41 21.33 -9.72
C LEU A 57 -13.04 19.85 -9.75
N GLY A 58 -11.81 19.51 -9.36
CA GLY A 58 -11.34 18.13 -9.28
C GLY A 58 -12.13 17.30 -8.27
N LYS A 59 -12.47 17.87 -7.12
CA LYS A 59 -13.34 17.20 -6.14
C LYS A 59 -14.71 16.85 -6.74
N LYS A 60 -15.34 17.77 -7.47
CA LYS A 60 -16.62 17.51 -8.14
C LYS A 60 -16.51 16.40 -9.19
N ILE A 61 -15.42 16.37 -9.95
CA ILE A 61 -15.18 15.32 -10.95
C ILE A 61 -14.99 13.96 -10.26
N ILE A 62 -14.19 13.90 -9.20
CA ILE A 62 -13.98 12.68 -8.42
C ILE A 62 -15.29 12.19 -7.80
N ASP A 63 -16.10 13.09 -7.24
CA ASP A 63 -17.42 12.74 -6.68
C ASP A 63 -18.36 12.19 -7.75
N LEU A 64 -18.39 12.80 -8.94
CA LEU A 64 -19.17 12.31 -10.08
C LEU A 64 -18.70 10.91 -10.51
N LEU A 65 -17.39 10.69 -10.65
CA LEU A 65 -16.82 9.38 -10.96
C LEU A 65 -17.17 8.35 -9.89
N ASN A 66 -17.08 8.71 -8.62
CA ASN A 66 -17.48 7.85 -7.51
C ASN A 66 -18.95 7.42 -7.59
N VAL A 67 -19.84 8.34 -7.95
CA VAL A 67 -21.28 8.06 -8.16
C VAL A 67 -21.48 7.09 -9.31
N ILE A 68 -20.79 7.30 -10.44
CA ILE A 68 -20.88 6.43 -11.62
C ILE A 68 -20.33 5.03 -11.30
N LEU A 69 -19.15 4.93 -10.68
CA LEU A 69 -18.54 3.66 -10.32
C LEU A 69 -19.40 2.84 -9.34
N LYS A 70 -20.06 3.52 -8.39
CA LYS A 70 -20.97 2.87 -7.43
C LYS A 70 -22.27 2.35 -8.08
N LYS A 71 -22.64 2.83 -9.27
CA LYS A 71 -23.82 2.33 -10.02
C LYS A 71 -23.56 0.98 -10.71
N ILE A 72 -22.30 0.63 -10.96
CA ILE A 72 -21.94 -0.63 -11.62
C ILE A 72 -21.69 -1.68 -10.51
N PRO A 73 -22.52 -2.75 -10.41
CA PRO A 73 -22.50 -3.67 -9.26
C PRO A 73 -21.13 -4.31 -8.99
N ILE A 74 -20.43 -4.74 -10.04
CA ILE A 74 -19.11 -5.39 -9.94
C ILE A 74 -18.05 -4.38 -9.52
N LEU A 75 -18.01 -3.21 -10.16
CA LEU A 75 -17.05 -2.15 -9.86
C LEU A 75 -17.25 -1.58 -8.46
N ARG A 76 -18.51 -1.49 -8.00
CA ARG A 76 -18.83 -1.05 -6.64
C ARG A 76 -18.13 -1.92 -5.59
N THR A 77 -18.16 -3.24 -5.74
CA THR A 77 -17.56 -4.17 -4.78
C THR A 77 -16.05 -4.02 -4.75
N ILE A 78 -15.39 -3.98 -5.91
CA ILE A 78 -13.94 -3.81 -6.03
C ILE A 78 -13.51 -2.44 -5.49
N TYR A 79 -14.20 -1.37 -5.92
CA TYR A 79 -13.88 -0.01 -5.51
C TYR A 79 -14.06 0.20 -4.00
N SER A 80 -15.14 -0.37 -3.42
CA SER A 80 -15.37 -0.30 -1.98
C SER A 80 -14.31 -1.08 -1.20
N ALA A 81 -13.88 -2.25 -1.68
CA ALA A 81 -12.84 -3.04 -1.04
C ALA A 81 -11.48 -2.31 -1.08
N VAL A 82 -11.09 -1.76 -2.23
CA VAL A 82 -9.86 -0.96 -2.38
C VAL A 82 -9.95 0.32 -1.54
N GLY A 83 -11.09 1.01 -1.53
CA GLY A 83 -11.32 2.21 -0.72
C GLY A 83 -11.17 1.91 0.77
N GLN A 84 -11.79 0.83 1.27
CA GLN A 84 -11.65 0.41 2.68
C GLN A 84 -10.22 0.02 3.03
N MET A 85 -9.50 -0.64 2.11
CA MET A 85 -8.07 -0.91 2.29
C MET A 85 -7.29 0.40 2.40
N THR A 86 -7.49 1.33 1.46
CA THR A 86 -6.80 2.62 1.45
C THR A 86 -7.12 3.44 2.70
N GLU A 87 -8.38 3.51 3.13
CA GLU A 87 -8.78 4.16 4.38
C GLU A 87 -8.14 3.51 5.60
N SER A 88 -8.05 2.19 5.62
CA SER A 88 -7.36 1.47 6.70
C SER A 88 -5.87 1.79 6.76
N PHE A 89 -5.26 2.17 5.62
CA PHE A 89 -3.85 2.55 5.54
C PHE A 89 -3.61 4.06 5.72
N THR A 90 -4.54 4.93 5.34
CA THR A 90 -4.36 6.40 5.34
C THR A 90 -5.03 7.13 6.50
N ASN A 91 -6.11 6.59 7.09
CA ASN A 91 -6.84 7.25 8.18
C ASN A 91 -6.05 7.19 9.51
N ASN A 92 -5.00 8.00 9.58
CA ASN A 92 -4.26 8.33 10.81
C ASN A 92 -4.92 9.48 11.61
N LYS A 93 -6.18 9.84 11.32
CA LYS A 93 -6.92 10.86 12.06
C LYS A 93 -7.60 10.25 13.29
N GLY A 94 -6.82 9.94 14.29
CA GLY A 94 -7.33 9.54 15.59
C GLY A 94 -6.46 8.44 16.20
N ASN A 95 -5.55 8.79 17.03
CA ASN A 95 -4.88 8.10 18.15
C ASN A 95 -4.73 6.54 18.16
N GLN A 96 -4.99 5.86 17.05
CA GLN A 96 -4.60 4.48 16.86
C GLN A 96 -3.39 4.45 15.93
N LYS A 97 -2.20 4.74 16.50
CA LYS A 97 -0.93 4.34 15.89
C LYS A 97 -1.13 2.91 15.40
N LYS A 98 -0.93 2.64 14.10
CA LYS A 98 -0.84 1.27 13.60
C LYS A 98 0.17 0.57 14.47
N ARG A 99 -0.30 -0.28 15.37
CA ARG A 99 0.58 -0.87 16.35
C ARG A 99 1.28 -2.02 15.71
N VAL A 100 2.57 -1.91 15.57
CA VAL A 100 3.42 -3.03 15.23
C VAL A 100 3.38 -4.01 16.38
N VAL A 101 3.18 -5.27 16.07
CA VAL A 101 3.00 -6.31 17.08
C VAL A 101 3.86 -7.53 16.77
N LEU A 102 4.20 -8.25 17.81
CA LEU A 102 4.80 -9.57 17.77
C LEU A 102 3.76 -10.57 18.26
N VAL A 103 3.53 -11.62 17.49
CA VAL A 103 2.56 -12.67 17.79
C VAL A 103 3.18 -14.05 17.57
N GLU A 104 2.76 -15.04 18.34
CA GLU A 104 3.16 -16.42 18.10
C GLU A 104 2.39 -16.98 16.90
N TYR A 105 3.12 -17.29 15.83
CA TYR A 105 2.57 -17.87 14.60
C TYR A 105 3.68 -18.55 13.79
N PRO A 106 3.45 -19.74 13.18
CA PRO A 106 2.21 -20.54 13.17
C PRO A 106 2.05 -21.44 14.41
N ARG A 107 3.02 -21.46 15.32
CA ARG A 107 2.99 -22.31 16.52
C ARG A 107 3.64 -21.59 17.70
N LYS A 108 3.40 -22.09 18.91
CA LYS A 108 4.10 -21.62 20.12
C LYS A 108 5.61 -21.65 19.95
N GLY A 109 6.28 -20.59 20.39
CA GLY A 109 7.72 -20.40 20.28
C GLY A 109 8.22 -19.90 18.93
N SER A 110 7.34 -19.77 17.92
CA SER A 110 7.66 -19.11 16.65
C SER A 110 6.99 -17.73 16.62
N TRP A 111 7.76 -16.69 16.29
CA TRP A 111 7.30 -15.32 16.36
C TRP A 111 7.18 -14.68 14.98
N ALA A 112 6.10 -13.95 14.75
CA ALA A 112 5.88 -13.19 13.55
C ALA A 112 5.63 -11.72 13.88
N VAL A 113 6.22 -10.82 13.09
CA VAL A 113 5.91 -9.39 13.13
C VAL A 113 4.67 -9.14 12.29
N GLY A 114 3.74 -8.41 12.87
CA GLY A 114 2.48 -8.06 12.20
C GLY A 114 1.99 -6.68 12.58
N PHE A 115 0.81 -6.35 12.06
CA PHE A 115 0.15 -5.07 12.29
C PHE A 115 -1.23 -5.30 12.92
N ALA A 116 -1.41 -4.88 14.17
CA ALA A 116 -2.73 -4.87 14.80
C ALA A 116 -3.60 -3.79 14.14
N THR A 117 -4.73 -4.19 13.57
CA THR A 117 -5.59 -3.29 12.79
C THR A 117 -6.78 -2.80 13.60
N LYS A 118 -7.62 -3.69 14.08
CA LYS A 118 -8.86 -3.33 14.77
C LYS A 118 -9.31 -4.44 15.72
N ASP A 119 -10.02 -4.05 16.79
CA ASP A 119 -10.71 -5.03 17.62
C ASP A 119 -11.80 -5.72 16.81
N ASN A 120 -11.85 -7.03 16.93
CA ASN A 120 -12.88 -7.81 16.25
C ASN A 120 -14.24 -7.58 16.90
N ARG A 121 -15.26 -7.50 16.07
CA ARG A 121 -16.66 -7.28 16.50
C ARG A 121 -17.59 -8.13 15.64
N GLY A 122 -18.80 -8.35 16.11
CA GLY A 122 -19.86 -9.01 15.35
C GLY A 122 -19.89 -10.52 15.54
N GLU A 123 -20.04 -11.28 14.45
CA GLU A 123 -20.28 -12.72 14.51
C GLU A 123 -19.12 -13.51 15.12
N ILE A 124 -17.89 -13.18 14.76
CA ILE A 124 -16.70 -13.87 15.28
C ILE A 124 -16.62 -13.75 16.80
N THR A 125 -16.77 -12.54 17.32
CA THR A 125 -16.78 -12.31 18.76
C THR A 125 -17.93 -13.05 19.46
N ARG A 126 -19.10 -13.15 18.82
CA ARG A 126 -20.25 -13.89 19.38
C ARG A 126 -20.00 -15.39 19.40
N LYS A 127 -19.39 -15.94 18.36
CA LYS A 127 -19.12 -17.38 18.22
C LYS A 127 -17.97 -17.83 19.12
N THR A 128 -16.89 -17.07 19.16
CA THR A 128 -15.71 -17.40 19.99
C THR A 128 -15.92 -17.06 21.47
N LYS A 129 -16.86 -16.15 21.79
CA LYS A 129 -17.06 -15.56 23.12
C LYS A 129 -15.81 -14.85 23.66
N GLU A 130 -14.90 -14.45 22.79
CA GLU A 130 -13.63 -13.85 23.15
C GLU A 130 -13.46 -12.47 22.49
N LYS A 131 -12.79 -11.56 23.18
CA LYS A 131 -12.40 -10.26 22.63
C LYS A 131 -11.09 -10.43 21.88
N LEU A 132 -11.17 -10.50 20.56
CA LEU A 132 -10.04 -10.70 19.68
C LEU A 132 -9.62 -9.39 19.00
N VAL A 133 -8.35 -9.29 18.69
CA VAL A 133 -7.76 -8.21 17.88
C VAL A 133 -7.34 -8.80 16.56
N ASN A 134 -7.71 -8.14 15.47
CA ASN A 134 -7.30 -8.51 14.13
C ASN A 134 -5.84 -8.09 13.90
N VAL A 135 -5.01 -9.03 13.48
CA VAL A 135 -3.60 -8.82 13.17
C VAL A 135 -3.34 -9.25 11.75
N PHE A 136 -2.80 -8.35 10.95
CA PHE A 136 -2.27 -8.67 9.63
C PHE A 136 -0.81 -9.06 9.76
N VAL A 137 -0.48 -10.29 9.37
CA VAL A 137 0.89 -10.83 9.33
C VAL A 137 1.31 -10.90 7.88
N PRO A 138 2.16 -9.96 7.41
CA PRO A 138 2.56 -9.91 6.00
C PRO A 138 3.57 -11.00 5.64
N THR A 139 3.60 -11.32 4.35
CA THR A 139 4.64 -12.21 3.78
C THR A 139 5.92 -11.46 3.48
N THR A 140 7.03 -12.18 3.40
CA THR A 140 8.36 -11.69 3.04
C THR A 140 8.77 -12.26 1.68
N PRO A 141 9.39 -11.48 0.78
CA PRO A 141 9.72 -10.05 0.85
C PRO A 141 8.56 -9.13 0.40
N ASN A 142 7.42 -9.70 -0.02
CA ASN A 142 6.28 -8.93 -0.51
C ASN A 142 5.25 -8.72 0.62
N PRO A 143 5.20 -7.53 1.26
CA PRO A 143 4.30 -7.25 2.37
C PRO A 143 2.86 -6.92 1.94
N THR A 144 2.55 -6.95 0.63
CA THR A 144 1.20 -6.68 0.13
C THR A 144 0.26 -7.86 0.31
N SER A 145 0.79 -9.06 0.51
CA SER A 145 0.08 -10.28 0.87
C SER A 145 0.39 -10.71 2.30
N GLY A 146 -0.42 -11.60 2.87
CA GLY A 146 -0.24 -12.06 4.23
C GLY A 146 -1.47 -12.79 4.76
N PHE A 147 -1.48 -13.00 6.06
CA PHE A 147 -2.56 -13.67 6.78
C PHE A 147 -3.31 -12.69 7.67
N LEU A 148 -4.62 -12.79 7.68
CA LEU A 148 -5.45 -12.14 8.68
C LEU A 148 -5.66 -13.13 9.83
N LEU A 149 -5.05 -12.86 10.95
CA LEU A 149 -5.14 -13.68 12.15
C LEU A 149 -5.85 -12.91 13.25
N MET A 150 -6.35 -13.63 14.26
CA MET A 150 -7.08 -13.04 15.37
C MET A 150 -6.53 -13.60 16.66
N PHE A 151 -6.06 -12.71 17.53
CA PHE A 151 -5.43 -13.06 18.79
C PHE A 151 -6.17 -12.43 19.96
N LYS A 152 -6.11 -13.07 21.13
CA LYS A 152 -6.49 -12.41 22.38
C LYS A 152 -5.52 -11.26 22.65
N LYS A 153 -6.01 -10.19 23.21
CA LYS A 153 -5.16 -9.03 23.53
C LYS A 153 -3.97 -9.38 24.43
N SER A 154 -4.11 -10.41 25.27
CA SER A 154 -3.07 -10.92 26.14
C SER A 154 -1.95 -11.71 25.41
N GLU A 155 -2.22 -12.14 24.18
CA GLU A 155 -1.27 -12.91 23.34
C GLU A 155 -0.49 -12.02 22.38
N ILE A 156 -0.73 -10.71 22.42
CA ILE A 156 -0.13 -9.73 21.52
C ILE A 156 0.89 -8.91 22.28
N ILE A 157 2.12 -8.90 21.79
CA ILE A 157 3.18 -8.02 22.28
C ILE A 157 3.27 -6.81 21.36
N TYR A 158 3.01 -5.62 21.88
CA TYR A 158 3.13 -4.38 21.13
C TYR A 158 4.58 -3.92 21.10
N LEU A 159 5.06 -3.56 19.92
CA LEU A 159 6.42 -3.11 19.68
C LEU A 159 6.48 -1.59 19.53
N ASP A 160 7.56 -0.99 19.98
CA ASP A 160 7.78 0.46 19.87
C ASP A 160 8.26 0.91 18.49
N MET A 161 8.64 -0.05 17.63
CA MET A 161 9.09 0.28 16.27
C MET A 161 7.98 0.90 15.43
N SER A 162 8.37 1.84 14.54
CA SER A 162 7.45 2.46 13.61
C SER A 162 6.98 1.49 12.53
N PHE A 163 5.87 1.83 11.86
CA PHE A 163 5.37 1.08 10.70
C PHE A 163 6.45 0.94 9.60
N GLU A 164 7.21 2.00 9.36
CA GLU A 164 8.27 2.03 8.37
C GLU A 164 9.42 1.09 8.74
N GLN A 165 9.85 1.10 10.01
CA GLN A 165 10.88 0.19 10.53
C GLN A 165 10.45 -1.27 10.41
N ALA A 166 9.21 -1.59 10.80
CA ALA A 166 8.66 -2.93 10.69
C ALA A 166 8.55 -3.38 9.22
N SER A 167 8.08 -2.50 8.34
CA SER A 167 7.97 -2.79 6.90
C SER A 167 9.34 -3.07 6.28
N LYS A 168 10.35 -2.27 6.60
CA LYS A 168 11.74 -2.49 6.16
C LYS A 168 12.30 -3.81 6.66
N PHE A 169 12.04 -4.15 7.93
CA PHE A 169 12.44 -5.42 8.52
C PHE A 169 11.81 -6.62 7.78
N ILE A 170 10.51 -6.55 7.47
CA ILE A 170 9.77 -7.59 6.76
C ILE A 170 10.28 -7.74 5.31
N VAL A 171 10.40 -6.63 4.57
CA VAL A 171 10.87 -6.64 3.17
C VAL A 171 12.30 -7.17 3.06
N SER A 172 13.15 -6.87 4.04
CA SER A 172 14.54 -7.34 4.09
C SER A 172 14.72 -8.76 4.61
N ALA A 173 13.63 -9.49 4.86
CA ALA A 173 13.68 -10.84 5.47
C ALA A 173 14.43 -10.85 6.81
N GLY A 174 14.29 -9.80 7.62
CA GLY A 174 14.92 -9.69 8.91
C GLY A 174 16.39 -9.27 8.90
N THR A 175 16.97 -8.98 7.74
CA THR A 175 18.39 -8.58 7.63
C THR A 175 18.63 -7.13 8.06
N SER A 176 17.61 -6.25 7.98
CA SER A 176 17.71 -4.90 8.50
C SER A 176 17.47 -4.88 10.01
N ASN A 177 18.37 -4.26 10.77
CA ASN A 177 18.19 -4.12 12.22
C ASN A 177 17.36 -2.85 12.53
N PRO A 178 16.15 -2.98 13.10
CA PRO A 178 15.30 -1.82 13.41
C PRO A 178 15.88 -0.89 14.48
N SER A 179 16.79 -1.35 15.32
CA SER A 179 17.40 -0.56 16.41
C SER A 179 18.49 0.42 15.96
N LYS A 180 18.90 0.40 14.68
CA LYS A 180 19.95 1.28 14.14
C LYS A 180 19.45 2.49 13.36
N LEU A 181 18.16 2.81 13.44
CA LEU A 181 17.57 4.00 12.82
C LEU A 181 17.32 5.07 13.91
N ASN A 182 18.42 5.59 14.49
CA ASN A 182 18.46 6.90 15.15
C ASN A 182 18.91 7.94 14.14
#